data_eaefd167990f737040eba4cfef0ea53f
#
_entry.id   eaefd167990f737040eba4cfef0ea53f
#
_cell.length_a   1.000
_cell.length_b   1.000
_cell.length_c   1.000
_cell.angle_alpha   90.00
_cell.angle_beta   90.00
_cell.angle_gamma   90.00
#
_symmetry.space_group_name_H-M   'P 1'
#
loop_
_entity.id
_entity.type
_entity.pdbx_description
1 polymer ?
#
loop_
_entity_poly.entity_id
_entity_poly.type
_entity_poly.pdbx_seq_one_letter_code
_entity_poly.pdbx_strand_id
1 'polypeptide(L)'
;MNERLLALRKYLHRTQNDFGAALGVSRDVIASLESGRVPIKDAFIKLVCNTYRVNETWLRTGAGSMLDDSKPSILARLAEEKQLTPREQAIVSAFIDLPPQDRAAIMRYMDSLVEKLSQAPPDPQKKGPDTASSSGV
;
A
#
# COMPACT_ATOMS: atom_id res chain seq x y z
N MET A 1 9.01 1.53 -25.94
CA MET A 1 9.03 1.94 -24.52
C MET A 1 7.80 2.75 -24.11
N ASN A 2 7.41 3.72 -24.94
CA ASN A 2 6.20 4.52 -24.68
C ASN A 2 4.93 3.70 -24.51
N GLU A 3 4.77 2.66 -25.32
CA GLU A 3 3.62 1.76 -25.21
C GLU A 3 3.61 1.00 -23.89
N ARG A 4 4.76 0.62 -23.38
CA ARG A 4 4.87 -0.06 -22.09
C ARG A 4 4.60 0.88 -20.93
N LEU A 5 4.99 2.16 -21.06
CA LEU A 5 4.64 3.18 -20.06
C LEU A 5 3.11 3.34 -19.98
N LEU A 6 2.45 3.41 -21.12
CA LEU A 6 0.99 3.44 -21.18
C LEU A 6 0.36 2.19 -20.57
N ALA A 7 0.88 1.02 -20.91
CA ALA A 7 0.40 -0.26 -20.38
C ALA A 7 0.55 -0.32 -18.86
N LEU A 8 1.66 0.16 -18.32
CA LEU A 8 1.89 0.23 -16.88
C LEU A 8 0.85 1.12 -16.20
N ARG A 9 0.62 2.31 -16.73
CA ARG A 9 -0.35 3.24 -16.16
C ARG A 9 -1.75 2.61 -16.12
N LYS A 10 -2.15 1.98 -17.20
CA LYS A 10 -3.46 1.30 -17.28
C LYS A 10 -3.54 0.12 -16.31
N TYR A 11 -2.49 -0.64 -16.16
CA TYR A 11 -2.42 -1.72 -15.19
C TYR A 11 -2.62 -1.20 -13.76
N LEU A 12 -2.05 -0.04 -13.44
CA LEU A 12 -2.18 0.59 -12.13
C LEU A 12 -3.51 1.32 -11.94
N HIS A 13 -4.39 1.33 -12.93
CA HIS A 13 -5.67 2.02 -12.89
C HIS A 13 -5.52 3.52 -12.57
N ARG A 14 -4.49 4.15 -13.13
CA ARG A 14 -4.20 5.58 -12.90
C ARG A 14 -4.54 6.39 -14.13
N THR A 15 -5.07 7.60 -13.91
CA THR A 15 -5.20 8.59 -14.98
C THR A 15 -3.83 9.19 -15.29
N GLN A 16 -3.71 9.86 -16.44
CA GLN A 16 -2.47 10.57 -16.78
C GLN A 16 -2.13 11.63 -15.73
N ASN A 17 -3.16 12.28 -15.19
CA ASN A 17 -2.97 13.30 -14.16
C ASN A 17 -2.45 12.69 -12.85
N ASP A 18 -3.06 11.61 -12.38
CA ASP A 18 -2.66 10.94 -11.14
C ASP A 18 -1.27 10.32 -11.27
N PHE A 19 -1.00 9.70 -12.39
CA PHE A 19 0.28 9.08 -12.67
C PHE A 19 1.40 10.13 -12.69
N GLY A 20 1.14 11.27 -13.34
CA GLY A 20 2.07 12.38 -13.40
C GLY A 20 2.31 13.01 -12.03
N ALA A 21 1.25 13.21 -11.26
CA ALA A 21 1.35 13.80 -9.92
C ALA A 21 2.25 12.97 -9.01
N ALA A 22 2.14 11.64 -9.04
CA ALA A 22 2.99 10.75 -8.27
C ALA A 22 4.47 10.82 -8.68
N LEU A 23 4.74 11.16 -9.93
CA LEU A 23 6.08 11.28 -10.48
C LEU A 23 6.61 12.71 -10.49
N GLY A 24 5.81 13.68 -10.02
CA GLY A 24 6.21 15.08 -9.99
C GLY A 24 6.18 15.78 -11.34
N VAL A 25 5.41 15.29 -12.30
CA VAL A 25 5.26 15.87 -13.62
C VAL A 25 3.79 16.13 -13.95
N SER A 26 3.55 16.99 -14.96
CA SER A 26 2.19 17.33 -15.37
C SER A 26 1.57 16.21 -16.23
N ARG A 27 0.25 16.26 -16.36
CA ARG A 27 -0.50 15.39 -17.26
C ARG A 27 0.02 15.45 -18.70
N ASP A 28 0.35 16.66 -19.16
CA ASP A 28 0.80 16.87 -20.55
C ASP A 28 2.15 16.21 -20.80
N VAL A 29 3.02 16.19 -19.79
CA VAL A 29 4.29 15.47 -19.88
C VAL A 29 4.03 13.98 -20.06
N ILE A 30 3.14 13.39 -19.26
CA ILE A 30 2.80 11.97 -19.38
C ILE A 30 2.20 11.68 -20.77
N ALA A 31 1.28 12.51 -21.22
CA ALA A 31 0.68 12.34 -22.56
C ALA A 31 1.73 12.38 -23.68
N SER A 32 2.70 13.26 -23.57
CA SER A 32 3.78 13.37 -24.54
C SER A 32 4.72 12.17 -24.53
N LEU A 33 5.01 11.64 -23.35
CA LEU A 33 5.85 10.45 -23.20
C LEU A 33 5.12 9.19 -23.71
N GLU A 34 3.84 9.04 -23.40
CA GLU A 34 3.05 7.88 -23.84
C GLU A 34 2.83 7.87 -25.35
N SER A 35 2.65 9.04 -25.97
CA SER A 35 2.46 9.15 -27.42
C SER A 35 3.74 9.00 -28.21
N GLY A 36 4.89 8.98 -27.57
CA GLY A 36 6.18 8.92 -28.24
C GLY A 36 6.64 10.26 -28.81
N ARG A 37 5.91 11.35 -28.53
CA ARG A 37 6.27 12.68 -29.00
C ARG A 37 7.58 13.16 -28.37
N VAL A 38 7.83 12.77 -27.14
CA VAL A 38 9.03 13.09 -26.39
C VAL A 38 9.71 11.78 -25.97
N PRO A 39 11.03 11.64 -26.13
CA PRO A 39 11.71 10.43 -25.67
C PRO A 39 11.74 10.34 -24.15
N ILE A 40 11.67 9.11 -23.65
CA ILE A 40 11.73 8.84 -22.22
C ILE A 40 13.19 8.76 -21.80
N LYS A 41 13.62 9.68 -20.96
CA LYS A 41 15.01 9.75 -20.49
C LYS A 41 15.28 8.76 -19.37
N ASP A 42 16.54 8.38 -19.20
CA ASP A 42 16.97 7.42 -18.19
C ASP A 42 16.54 7.81 -16.78
N ALA A 43 16.66 9.09 -16.44
CA ALA A 43 16.26 9.59 -15.11
C ALA A 43 14.77 9.34 -14.85
N PHE A 44 13.94 9.53 -15.87
CA PHE A 44 12.50 9.29 -15.76
C PHE A 44 12.19 7.79 -15.65
N ILE A 45 12.91 6.96 -16.41
CA ILE A 45 12.76 5.50 -16.31
C ILE A 45 13.06 5.03 -14.90
N LYS A 46 14.16 5.49 -14.31
CA LYS A 46 14.53 5.13 -12.94
C LYS A 46 13.51 5.63 -11.94
N LEU A 47 12.98 6.83 -12.14
CA LEU A 47 11.94 7.39 -11.29
C LEU A 47 10.67 6.52 -11.30
N VAL A 48 10.21 6.12 -12.48
CA VAL A 48 9.05 5.24 -12.64
C VAL A 48 9.30 3.89 -11.96
N CYS A 49 10.46 3.31 -12.21
CA CYS A 49 10.82 2.00 -11.64
C CYS A 49 10.88 2.04 -10.11
N ASN A 50 11.41 3.11 -9.54
CA ASN A 50 11.49 3.25 -8.09
C ASN A 50 10.14 3.55 -7.45
N THR A 51 9.31 4.38 -8.10
CA THR A 51 8.02 4.78 -7.56
C THR A 51 7.02 3.63 -7.56
N TYR A 52 6.98 2.87 -8.65
CA TYR A 52 5.98 1.83 -8.86
C TYR A 52 6.55 0.41 -8.80
N ARG A 53 7.81 0.26 -8.45
CA ARG A 53 8.50 -1.04 -8.36
C ARG A 53 8.39 -1.81 -9.68
N VAL A 54 8.71 -1.15 -10.76
CA VAL A 54 8.67 -1.71 -12.10
C VAL A 54 10.02 -2.31 -12.44
N ASN A 55 10.00 -3.42 -13.17
CA ASN A 55 11.21 -4.03 -13.71
C ASN A 55 11.74 -3.15 -14.85
N GLU A 56 12.92 -2.58 -14.66
CA GLU A 56 13.54 -1.68 -15.64
C GLU A 56 13.77 -2.39 -16.97
N THR A 57 14.20 -3.64 -16.95
CA THR A 57 14.40 -4.42 -18.15
C THR A 57 13.11 -4.57 -18.94
N TRP A 58 12.00 -4.84 -18.24
CA TRP A 58 10.69 -4.91 -18.89
C TRP A 58 10.29 -3.58 -19.51
N LEU A 59 10.47 -2.48 -18.79
CA LEU A 59 10.08 -1.17 -19.29
C LEU A 59 10.90 -0.78 -20.54
N ARG A 60 12.18 -1.11 -20.54
CA ARG A 60 13.08 -0.80 -21.66
C ARG A 60 12.90 -1.73 -22.85
N THR A 61 12.78 -3.02 -22.60
CA THR A 61 12.88 -4.05 -23.66
C THR A 61 11.63 -4.89 -23.83
N GLY A 62 10.76 -4.93 -22.85
CA GLY A 62 9.61 -5.83 -22.82
C GLY A 62 9.91 -7.22 -22.28
N ALA A 63 11.15 -7.50 -21.91
CA ALA A 63 11.54 -8.81 -21.39
C ALA A 63 11.27 -8.91 -19.88
N GLY A 64 10.83 -10.07 -19.45
CA GLY A 64 10.56 -10.34 -18.05
C GLY A 64 9.21 -9.83 -17.57
N SER A 65 9.03 -9.80 -16.27
CA SER A 65 7.79 -9.35 -15.64
C SER A 65 7.73 -7.83 -15.55
N MET A 66 6.53 -7.28 -15.64
CA MET A 66 6.29 -5.85 -15.49
C MET A 66 6.76 -5.33 -14.14
N LEU A 67 6.44 -6.03 -13.06
CA LEU A 67 6.81 -5.62 -11.71
C LEU A 67 8.10 -6.31 -11.26
N ASP A 68 8.87 -5.57 -10.47
CA ASP A 68 10.12 -6.08 -9.92
C ASP A 68 9.85 -6.76 -8.59
N ASP A 69 9.74 -8.08 -8.62
CA ASP A 69 9.52 -8.90 -7.43
C ASP A 69 10.82 -9.26 -6.69
N SER A 70 11.97 -8.88 -7.24
CA SER A 70 13.27 -9.16 -6.63
C SER A 70 13.51 -8.35 -5.36
N LYS A 71 12.87 -7.18 -5.26
CA LYS A 71 12.98 -6.32 -4.09
C LYS A 71 11.75 -6.52 -3.21
N PRO A 72 11.93 -6.80 -1.91
CA PRO A 72 10.78 -6.92 -1.03
C PRO A 72 9.99 -5.62 -0.97
N SER A 73 8.68 -5.73 -0.88
CA SER A 73 7.80 -4.57 -0.73
C SER A 73 8.10 -3.87 0.60
N ILE A 74 7.69 -2.62 0.71
CA ILE A 74 7.77 -1.89 1.99
C ILE A 74 7.03 -2.67 3.07
N LEU A 75 5.86 -3.22 2.73
CA LEU A 75 5.09 -4.03 3.67
C LEU A 75 5.83 -5.30 4.08
N ALA A 76 6.48 -5.99 3.14
CA ALA A 76 7.25 -7.19 3.45
C ALA A 76 8.43 -6.88 4.35
N ARG A 77 9.12 -5.77 4.11
CA ARG A 77 10.23 -5.33 4.97
C ARG A 77 9.74 -4.96 6.36
N LEU A 78 8.62 -4.25 6.44
CA LEU A 78 8.01 -3.90 7.72
C LEU A 78 7.57 -5.14 8.48
N ALA A 79 6.97 -6.10 7.78
CA ALA A 79 6.54 -7.36 8.36
C ALA A 79 7.71 -8.14 8.98
N GLU A 80 8.83 -8.18 8.27
CA GLU A 80 10.03 -8.83 8.77
C GLU A 80 10.62 -8.09 9.98
N GLU A 81 10.75 -6.78 9.87
CA GLU A 81 11.31 -5.94 10.94
C GLU A 81 10.47 -6.01 12.22
N LYS A 82 9.15 -5.99 12.09
CA LYS A 82 8.20 -6.00 13.22
C LYS A 82 7.71 -7.39 13.57
N GLN A 83 8.17 -8.41 12.87
CA GLN A 83 7.77 -9.81 13.09
C GLN A 83 6.27 -10.02 13.01
N LEU A 84 5.64 -9.40 12.01
CA LEU A 84 4.20 -9.52 11.79
C LEU A 84 3.82 -10.92 11.33
N THR A 85 2.78 -11.46 11.92
CA THR A 85 2.19 -12.72 11.47
C THR A 85 1.55 -12.55 10.09
N PRO A 86 1.31 -13.63 9.34
CA PRO A 86 0.61 -13.53 8.06
C PRO A 86 -0.77 -12.86 8.18
N ARG A 87 -1.49 -13.11 9.27
CA ARG A 87 -2.78 -12.46 9.52
C ARG A 87 -2.63 -10.96 9.73
N GLU A 88 -1.65 -10.54 10.51
CA GLU A 88 -1.36 -9.12 10.73
C GLU A 88 -0.97 -8.42 9.43
N GLN A 89 -0.16 -9.07 8.61
CA GLN A 89 0.23 -8.55 7.29
C GLN A 89 -0.99 -8.36 6.40
N ALA A 90 -1.92 -9.31 6.39
CA ALA A 90 -3.14 -9.22 5.61
C ALA A 90 -4.02 -8.05 6.06
N ILE A 91 -4.13 -7.81 7.37
CA ILE A 91 -4.89 -6.70 7.93
C ILE A 91 -4.28 -5.36 7.52
N VAL A 92 -2.97 -5.22 7.66
CA VAL A 92 -2.27 -3.97 7.27
C VAL A 92 -2.41 -3.72 5.78
N SER A 93 -2.22 -4.74 4.97
CA SER A 93 -2.36 -4.63 3.51
C SER A 93 -3.77 -4.19 3.13
N ALA A 94 -4.78 -4.83 3.68
CA ALA A 94 -6.18 -4.49 3.42
C ALA A 94 -6.50 -3.04 3.80
N PHE A 95 -5.96 -2.57 4.91
CA PHE A 95 -6.17 -1.18 5.34
C PHE A 95 -5.50 -0.19 4.39
N ILE A 96 -4.27 -0.46 3.98
CA ILE A 96 -3.52 0.42 3.07
C ILE A 96 -4.20 0.51 1.70
N ASP A 97 -4.81 -0.59 1.25
CA ASP A 97 -5.47 -0.65 -0.06
C ASP A 97 -6.80 0.11 -0.09
N LEU A 98 -7.33 0.52 1.06
CA LEU A 98 -8.56 1.29 1.11
C LEU A 98 -8.36 2.72 0.60
N PRO A 99 -9.38 3.31 -0.03
CA PRO A 99 -9.37 4.73 -0.35
C PRO A 99 -9.21 5.59 0.93
N PRO A 100 -8.61 6.79 0.81
CA PRO A 100 -8.37 7.63 1.98
C PRO A 100 -9.62 7.95 2.81
N GLN A 101 -10.77 8.17 2.15
CA GLN A 101 -12.02 8.44 2.87
C GLN A 101 -12.49 7.24 3.68
N ASP A 102 -12.25 6.03 3.19
CA ASP A 102 -12.65 4.82 3.90
C ASP A 102 -11.72 4.54 5.08
N ARG A 103 -10.42 4.80 4.91
CA ARG A 103 -9.48 4.74 6.03
C ARG A 103 -9.84 5.74 7.11
N ALA A 104 -10.22 6.97 6.73
CA ALA A 104 -10.66 7.98 7.68
C ALA A 104 -11.92 7.55 8.43
N ALA A 105 -12.87 6.91 7.75
CA ALA A 105 -14.07 6.38 8.37
C ALA A 105 -13.76 5.30 9.42
N ILE A 106 -12.84 4.41 9.10
CA ILE A 106 -12.39 3.37 10.03
C ILE A 106 -11.72 4.01 11.26
N MET A 107 -10.87 4.99 11.04
CA MET A 107 -10.20 5.68 12.15
C MET A 107 -11.20 6.39 13.08
N ARG A 108 -12.21 7.04 12.51
CA ARG A 108 -13.28 7.64 13.32
C ARG A 108 -14.04 6.60 14.12
N TYR A 109 -14.32 5.44 13.54
CA TYR A 109 -14.95 4.34 14.25
C TYR A 109 -14.08 3.84 15.39
N MET A 110 -12.78 3.67 15.15
CA MET A 110 -11.85 3.24 16.19
C MET A 110 -11.77 4.22 17.35
N ASP A 111 -11.71 5.52 17.05
CA ASP A 111 -11.71 6.55 18.08
C ASP A 111 -12.98 6.50 18.93
N SER A 112 -14.12 6.35 18.28
CA SER A 112 -15.41 6.22 18.96
C SER A 112 -15.47 4.95 19.83
N LEU A 113 -14.93 3.85 19.31
CA LEU A 113 -14.87 2.58 20.05
C LEU A 113 -14.01 2.69 21.31
N VAL A 114 -12.83 3.28 21.18
CA VAL A 114 -11.92 3.50 22.31
C VAL A 114 -12.60 4.37 23.39
N GLU A 115 -13.26 5.44 22.97
CA GLU A 115 -13.97 6.32 23.89
C GLU A 115 -15.06 5.55 24.64
N LYS A 116 -15.87 4.78 23.93
CA LYS A 116 -16.94 4.00 24.57
C LYS A 116 -16.41 2.92 25.49
N LEU A 117 -15.32 2.26 25.12
CA LEU A 117 -14.69 1.26 25.98
C LEU A 117 -14.12 1.88 27.26
N SER A 118 -13.58 3.10 27.16
CA SER A 118 -13.08 3.81 28.33
C SER A 118 -14.17 4.18 29.32
N GLN A 119 -15.38 4.41 28.82
CA GLN A 119 -16.54 4.79 29.65
C GLN A 119 -17.37 3.59 30.11
N ALA A 120 -17.15 2.45 29.52
CA ALA A 120 -17.91 1.25 29.86
C ALA A 120 -17.48 0.70 31.21
N PRO A 121 -18.42 0.13 31.99
CA PRO A 121 -18.06 -0.57 33.21
C PRO A 121 -17.28 -1.83 32.88
N PRO A 122 -16.41 -2.27 33.79
CA PRO A 122 -15.67 -3.50 33.56
C PRO A 122 -16.59 -4.71 33.42
N ASP A 123 -16.17 -5.64 32.59
CA ASP A 123 -16.92 -6.86 32.36
C ASP A 123 -16.84 -7.75 33.61
N PRO A 124 -17.98 -8.05 34.25
CA PRO A 124 -17.98 -8.87 35.46
C PRO A 124 -17.47 -10.28 35.22
N GLN A 125 -17.56 -10.76 33.98
CA GLN A 125 -17.13 -12.11 33.69
C GLN A 125 -15.61 -12.28 33.64
N LYS A 126 -14.90 -11.20 33.59
CA LYS A 126 -13.44 -11.23 33.57
C LYS A 126 -12.81 -11.34 34.96
N LYS A 127 -13.58 -11.35 35.98
CA LYS A 127 -13.06 -11.57 37.32
C LYS A 127 -12.40 -12.93 37.48
N GLY A 128 -12.75 -13.74 36.67
CA GLY A 128 -12.01 -14.80 36.41
C GLY A 128 -11.77 -15.88 37.38
N PRO A 129 -10.86 -16.62 36.92
CA PRO A 129 -10.59 -17.93 37.44
C PRO A 129 -9.86 -17.94 38.77
N ASP A 130 -9.21 -16.87 39.07
CA ASP A 130 -8.28 -16.85 40.17
C ASP A 130 -8.91 -16.96 41.53
N THR A 131 -10.15 -16.54 41.66
CA THR A 131 -10.81 -16.54 42.96
C THR A 131 -11.31 -17.86 43.37
N ALA A 132 -11.59 -18.70 42.41
CA ALA A 132 -12.24 -19.97 42.74
C ALA A 132 -11.36 -20.94 43.47
N SER A 133 -10.10 -20.89 43.19
CA SER A 133 -9.19 -21.90 43.68
C SER A 133 -8.93 -21.79 45.16
N SER A 134 -8.98 -20.63 45.67
CA SER A 134 -8.64 -20.45 47.09
C SER A 134 -9.69 -21.02 48.05
N SER A 135 -10.88 -21.09 47.56
CA SER A 135 -11.96 -21.57 48.41
C SER A 135 -11.94 -23.06 48.62
N GLY A 136 -11.15 -23.75 47.89
CA GLY A 136 -11.07 -25.18 48.00
C GLY A 136 -10.47 -25.69 49.27
N VAL A 137 -10.05 -24.83 50.05
CA VAL A 137 -9.44 -25.23 51.29
C VAL A 137 -10.45 -25.81 52.28
#